data_cd87035210d34b0f30f760b3df65d6a5
#
_entry.id   cd87035210d34b0f30f760b3df65d6a5
#
_cell.length_a   1.000
_cell.length_b   1.000
_cell.length_c   1.000
_cell.angle_alpha   90.00
_cell.angle_beta   90.00
_cell.angle_gamma   90.00
#
_symmetry.space_group_name_H-M   'P 1'
#
loop_
_entity.id
_entity.type
_entity.pdbx_description
1 polymer ?
#
loop_
_entity_poly.entity_id
_entity_poly.type
_entity_poly.pdbx_seq_one_letter_code
_entity_poly.pdbx_strand_id
1 'polypeptide(L)'
;NGMALQSALEKLGLYTRLMSGINMEQVCEPFIRRRAVRHLEKGRIVIFGAGIGNPYFTTDSTASLRAVEIEADVVMKGTRVNGVYSADPEKDPNAVRYDRLSFAEAYSKGLNIMDLTAFTLCQENDLPIIVFDMNKPGNLLKIINGSVDVGTIIAN
;
A
#
# COMPACT_ATOMS: atom_id res chain seq x y z
N ASN A 1 12.28 1.77 -11.05
CA ASN A 1 11.00 1.02 -11.03
C ASN A 1 9.81 1.95 -11.38
N GLY A 2 9.67 3.16 -10.77
CA GLY A 2 8.55 4.07 -11.03
C GLY A 2 8.42 4.48 -12.50
N MET A 3 9.52 4.82 -13.17
CA MET A 3 9.53 5.14 -14.61
C MET A 3 9.14 3.94 -15.48
N ALA A 4 9.59 2.74 -15.13
CA ALA A 4 9.21 1.53 -15.86
C ALA A 4 7.71 1.23 -15.73
N LEU A 5 7.16 1.37 -14.52
CA LEU A 5 5.73 1.24 -14.27
C LEU A 5 4.93 2.30 -15.02
N GLN A 6 5.36 3.56 -14.98
CA GLN A 6 4.77 4.66 -15.75
C GLN A 6 4.71 4.32 -17.24
N SER A 7 5.85 3.95 -17.82
CA SER A 7 5.93 3.57 -19.25
C SER A 7 5.01 2.40 -19.61
N ALA A 8 4.92 1.39 -18.73
CA ALA A 8 4.05 0.23 -18.95
C ALA A 8 2.55 0.61 -18.93
N LEU A 9 2.13 1.43 -17.97
CA LEU A 9 0.75 1.89 -17.86
C LEU A 9 0.35 2.82 -19.01
N GLU A 10 1.25 3.72 -19.43
CA GLU A 10 0.99 4.63 -20.55
C GLU A 10 0.88 3.89 -21.89
N LYS A 11 1.62 2.80 -22.09
CA LYS A 11 1.43 1.91 -23.25
C LYS A 11 0.04 1.26 -23.31
N LEU A 12 -0.62 1.13 -22.16
CA LEU A 12 -2.01 0.64 -22.05
C LEU A 12 -3.05 1.78 -22.20
N GLY A 13 -2.61 3.00 -22.53
CA GLY A 13 -3.49 4.15 -22.70
C GLY A 13 -3.92 4.84 -21.39
N LEU A 14 -3.29 4.51 -20.26
CA LEU A 14 -3.60 5.11 -18.97
C LEU A 14 -2.80 6.39 -18.73
N TYR A 15 -3.45 7.41 -18.19
CA TYR A 15 -2.77 8.64 -17.80
C TYR A 15 -2.10 8.48 -16.44
N THR A 16 -0.79 8.70 -16.38
CA THR A 16 0.00 8.54 -15.17
C THR A 16 0.76 9.80 -14.79
N ARG A 17 1.19 9.88 -13.53
CA ARG A 17 2.19 10.85 -13.05
C ARG A 17 3.14 10.16 -12.07
N LEU A 18 4.43 10.36 -12.31
CA LEU A 18 5.48 9.93 -11.38
C LEU A 18 5.90 11.13 -10.53
N MET A 19 5.82 10.97 -9.22
CA MET A 19 6.22 11.98 -8.24
C MET A 19 7.29 11.39 -7.30
N SER A 20 8.28 12.19 -6.93
CA SER A 20 9.41 11.76 -6.11
C SER A 20 9.45 12.48 -4.77
N GLY A 21 9.77 11.74 -3.70
CA GLY A 21 10.09 12.30 -2.38
C GLY A 21 11.46 13.00 -2.32
N ILE A 22 12.30 12.79 -3.33
CA ILE A 22 13.59 13.48 -3.52
C ILE A 22 13.49 14.34 -4.77
N ASN A 23 14.05 15.56 -4.73
CA ASN A 23 14.00 16.44 -5.89
C ASN A 23 14.81 15.89 -7.07
N MET A 24 14.12 15.57 -8.17
CA MET A 24 14.68 14.98 -9.40
C MET A 24 13.95 15.53 -10.62
N GLU A 25 13.86 16.84 -10.75
CA GLU A 25 13.01 17.55 -11.74
C GLU A 25 13.25 17.14 -13.19
N GLN A 26 14.48 16.68 -13.53
CA GLN A 26 14.79 16.17 -14.88
C GLN A 26 14.11 14.84 -15.20
N VAL A 27 13.59 14.13 -14.20
CA VAL A 27 13.07 12.75 -14.33
C VAL A 27 11.60 12.65 -14.00
N CYS A 28 11.16 13.38 -12.96
CA CYS A 28 9.80 13.28 -12.43
C CYS A 28 9.42 14.53 -11.63
N GLU A 29 8.13 14.67 -11.34
CA GLU A 29 7.63 15.78 -10.53
C GLU A 29 8.07 15.63 -9.05
N PRO A 30 8.45 16.73 -8.35
CA PRO A 30 8.60 16.69 -6.91
C PRO A 30 7.23 16.44 -6.25
N PHE A 31 7.23 15.66 -5.16
CA PHE A 31 6.00 15.42 -4.41
C PHE A 31 5.50 16.71 -3.77
N ILE A 32 4.30 17.09 -4.12
CA ILE A 32 3.52 18.18 -3.50
C ILE A 32 2.10 17.63 -3.32
N ARG A 33 1.61 17.53 -2.07
CA ARG A 33 0.31 16.94 -1.73
C ARG A 33 -0.82 17.46 -2.62
N ARG A 34 -1.00 18.77 -2.72
CA ARG A 34 -2.08 19.38 -3.53
C ARG A 34 -1.98 19.02 -5.02
N ARG A 35 -0.77 18.83 -5.53
CA ARG A 35 -0.56 18.42 -6.92
C ARG A 35 -0.92 16.96 -7.12
N ALA A 36 -0.55 16.08 -6.17
CA ALA A 36 -0.93 14.68 -6.19
C ALA A 36 -2.45 14.50 -6.17
N VAL A 37 -3.14 15.15 -5.23
CA VAL A 37 -4.62 15.17 -5.16
C VAL A 37 -5.22 15.65 -6.48
N ARG A 38 -4.71 16.76 -7.05
CA ARG A 38 -5.22 17.26 -8.33
C ARG A 38 -5.03 16.30 -9.50
N HIS A 39 -3.99 15.48 -9.48
CA HIS A 39 -3.82 14.44 -10.48
C HIS A 39 -4.86 13.32 -10.29
N LEU A 40 -5.11 12.89 -9.07
CA LEU A 40 -6.13 11.87 -8.75
C LEU A 40 -7.54 12.35 -9.13
N GLU A 41 -7.91 13.59 -8.80
CA GLU A 41 -9.19 14.22 -9.22
C GLU A 41 -9.40 14.21 -10.74
N LYS A 42 -8.31 14.23 -11.52
CA LYS A 42 -8.35 14.14 -13.00
C LYS A 42 -8.36 12.69 -13.50
N GLY A 43 -8.56 11.70 -12.63
CA GLY A 43 -8.57 10.29 -12.99
C GLY A 43 -7.21 9.74 -13.41
N ARG A 44 -6.10 10.34 -12.96
CA ARG A 44 -4.74 9.87 -13.25
C ARG A 44 -4.26 8.89 -12.19
N ILE A 45 -3.44 7.94 -12.60
CA ILE A 45 -2.69 7.10 -11.69
C ILE A 45 -1.44 7.88 -11.24
N VAL A 46 -1.26 8.02 -9.92
CA VAL A 46 -0.07 8.67 -9.36
C VAL A 46 0.86 7.62 -8.80
N ILE A 47 2.11 7.66 -9.24
CA ILE A 47 3.18 6.75 -8.79
C ILE A 47 4.10 7.55 -7.88
N PHE A 48 4.27 7.11 -6.63
CA PHE A 48 5.18 7.73 -5.68
C PHE A 48 6.50 6.96 -5.64
N GLY A 49 7.59 7.61 -6.01
CA GLY A 49 8.94 7.06 -5.99
C GLY A 49 9.81 7.69 -4.91
N ALA A 50 10.97 7.08 -4.67
CA ALA A 50 12.02 7.56 -3.75
C ALA A 50 11.60 7.74 -2.28
N GLY A 51 10.53 7.06 -1.85
CA GLY A 51 10.11 7.05 -0.46
C GLY A 51 9.69 8.42 0.07
N ILE A 52 9.99 8.68 1.35
CA ILE A 52 9.80 10.00 2.01
C ILE A 52 10.94 10.95 1.66
N GLY A 53 12.10 10.43 1.24
CA GLY A 53 13.32 11.21 1.05
C GLY A 53 14.18 11.33 2.31
N ASN A 54 13.78 10.70 3.40
CA ASN A 54 14.50 10.69 4.68
C ASN A 54 15.00 9.28 5.04
N PRO A 55 16.20 9.14 5.64
CA PRO A 55 16.64 7.86 6.16
C PRO A 55 15.77 7.40 7.33
N TYR A 56 15.90 6.12 7.70
CA TYR A 56 15.19 5.46 8.81
C TYR A 56 13.69 5.20 8.60
N PHE A 57 13.09 5.63 7.48
CA PHE A 57 11.72 5.31 7.13
C PHE A 57 11.68 4.19 6.08
N THR A 58 10.75 3.27 6.26
CA THR A 58 10.55 2.15 5.34
C THR A 58 9.61 2.52 4.19
N THR A 59 9.48 1.60 3.24
CA THR A 59 8.46 1.70 2.19
C THR A 59 7.04 1.64 2.76
N ASP A 60 6.82 0.87 3.83
CA ASP A 60 5.52 0.77 4.51
C ASP A 60 5.14 2.12 5.14
N SER A 61 6.07 2.76 5.88
CA SER A 61 5.87 4.10 6.44
C SER A 61 5.57 5.13 5.34
N THR A 62 6.28 5.03 4.21
CA THR A 62 6.05 5.92 3.07
C THR A 62 4.65 5.73 2.49
N ALA A 63 4.23 4.47 2.27
CA ALA A 63 2.92 4.17 1.69
C ALA A 63 1.79 4.69 2.59
N SER A 64 1.90 4.46 3.90
CA SER A 64 0.92 4.93 4.89
C SER A 64 0.84 6.47 4.92
N LEU A 65 2.00 7.15 4.95
CA LEU A 65 2.04 8.61 4.93
C LEU A 65 1.39 9.18 3.65
N ARG A 66 1.77 8.66 2.49
CA ARG A 66 1.20 9.12 1.21
C ARG A 66 -0.30 8.88 1.14
N ALA A 67 -0.78 7.74 1.65
CA ALA A 67 -2.20 7.42 1.68
C ALA A 67 -2.98 8.41 2.55
N VAL A 68 -2.49 8.75 3.75
CA VAL A 68 -3.10 9.78 4.61
C VAL A 68 -3.07 11.15 3.93
N GLU A 69 -1.94 11.54 3.34
CA GLU A 69 -1.80 12.86 2.69
C GLU A 69 -2.74 13.07 1.51
N ILE A 70 -3.05 12.01 0.76
CA ILE A 70 -3.97 12.09 -0.40
C ILE A 70 -5.40 11.68 -0.05
N GLU A 71 -5.69 11.43 1.23
CA GLU A 71 -7.00 11.01 1.72
C GLU A 71 -7.50 9.72 1.03
N ALA A 72 -6.62 8.70 0.96
CA ALA A 72 -6.95 7.43 0.35
C ALA A 72 -7.95 6.64 1.22
N ASP A 73 -8.83 5.87 0.60
CA ASP A 73 -9.81 5.03 1.30
C ASP A 73 -9.18 3.78 1.92
N VAL A 74 -8.03 3.35 1.41
CA VAL A 74 -7.37 2.10 1.84
C VAL A 74 -5.90 2.06 1.45
N VAL A 75 -5.07 1.39 2.25
CA VAL A 75 -3.71 0.96 1.88
C VAL A 75 -3.75 -0.52 1.50
N MET A 76 -3.30 -0.86 0.31
CA MET A 76 -3.17 -2.24 -0.13
C MET A 76 -1.70 -2.66 -0.15
N LYS A 77 -1.35 -3.65 0.68
CA LYS A 77 0.00 -4.22 0.75
C LYS A 77 0.08 -5.51 -0.05
N GLY A 78 0.67 -5.44 -1.23
CA GLY A 78 0.98 -6.60 -2.05
C GLY A 78 2.20 -7.34 -1.50
N THR A 79 2.04 -8.61 -1.15
CA THR A 79 3.07 -9.48 -0.58
C THR A 79 3.22 -10.78 -1.35
N ARG A 80 4.03 -11.72 -0.84
CA ARG A 80 4.15 -13.09 -1.37
C ARG A 80 3.15 -14.07 -0.73
N VAL A 81 2.49 -13.65 0.35
CA VAL A 81 1.50 -14.47 1.07
C VAL A 81 0.11 -13.86 0.90
N ASN A 82 -0.91 -14.71 0.96
CA ASN A 82 -2.29 -14.31 0.67
C ASN A 82 -3.03 -13.69 1.87
N GLY A 83 -2.31 -13.08 2.81
CA GLY A 83 -2.91 -12.40 3.95
C GLY A 83 -2.05 -12.45 5.20
N VAL A 84 -2.65 -12.12 6.33
CA VAL A 84 -2.04 -12.17 7.66
C VAL A 84 -2.38 -13.51 8.32
N TYR A 85 -1.38 -14.14 8.93
CA TYR A 85 -1.48 -15.45 9.56
C TYR A 85 -1.16 -15.40 11.05
N SER A 86 -1.62 -16.41 11.80
CA SER A 86 -1.31 -16.58 13.22
C SER A 86 0.17 -16.85 13.49
N ALA A 87 0.89 -17.39 12.51
CA ALA A 87 2.33 -17.62 12.50
C ALA A 87 2.83 -17.54 11.05
N ASP A 88 4.13 -17.63 10.82
CA ASP A 88 4.72 -17.66 9.48
C ASP A 88 4.28 -18.94 8.72
N PRO A 89 3.45 -18.85 7.67
CA PRO A 89 2.94 -20.04 6.98
C PRO A 89 4.03 -20.81 6.20
N GLU A 90 5.20 -20.20 5.96
CA GLU A 90 6.34 -20.90 5.36
C GLU A 90 7.06 -21.80 6.38
N LYS A 91 6.87 -21.56 7.68
CA LYS A 91 7.52 -22.30 8.77
C LYS A 91 6.56 -23.17 9.58
N ASP A 92 5.32 -22.73 9.73
CA ASP A 92 4.29 -23.44 10.49
C ASP A 92 3.12 -23.84 9.59
N PRO A 93 2.98 -25.14 9.26
CA PRO A 93 1.89 -25.62 8.43
C PRO A 93 0.51 -25.51 9.11
N ASN A 94 0.46 -25.25 10.43
CA ASN A 94 -0.79 -25.01 11.16
C ASN A 94 -1.17 -23.54 11.25
N ALA A 95 -0.40 -22.64 10.63
CA ALA A 95 -0.70 -21.24 10.61
C ALA A 95 -2.07 -20.97 9.94
N VAL A 96 -2.96 -20.30 10.66
CA VAL A 96 -4.31 -19.98 10.19
C VAL A 96 -4.33 -18.55 9.69
N ARG A 97 -4.85 -18.35 8.48
CA ARG A 97 -5.06 -17.02 7.92
C ARG A 97 -6.25 -16.35 8.59
N TYR A 98 -6.10 -15.06 8.87
CA TYR A 98 -7.21 -14.21 9.28
C TYR A 98 -7.87 -13.58 8.04
N ASP A 99 -9.19 -13.57 7.98
CA ASP A 99 -9.92 -12.84 6.94
C ASP A 99 -10.06 -11.35 7.33
N ARG A 100 -10.26 -11.08 8.61
CA ARG A 100 -10.34 -9.75 9.18
C ARG A 100 -9.72 -9.69 10.57
N LEU A 101 -9.11 -8.55 10.89
CA LEU A 101 -8.54 -8.21 12.20
C LEU A 101 -8.84 -6.75 12.52
N SER A 102 -9.02 -6.43 13.78
CA SER A 102 -8.88 -5.05 14.24
C SER A 102 -7.40 -4.69 14.42
N PHE A 103 -7.07 -3.39 14.42
CA PHE A 103 -5.72 -2.93 14.74
C PHE A 103 -5.28 -3.40 16.13
N ALA A 104 -6.20 -3.32 17.11
CA ALA A 104 -5.94 -3.76 18.48
C ALA A 104 -5.64 -5.27 18.58
N GLU A 105 -6.39 -6.12 17.86
CA GLU A 105 -6.14 -7.56 17.80
C GLU A 105 -4.80 -7.88 17.14
N ALA A 106 -4.48 -7.22 16.03
CA ALA A 106 -3.21 -7.42 15.33
C ALA A 106 -2.03 -7.07 16.25
N TYR A 107 -2.13 -5.95 16.96
CA TYR A 107 -1.11 -5.50 17.92
C TYR A 107 -0.98 -6.45 19.12
N SER A 108 -2.10 -6.83 19.75
CA SER A 108 -2.11 -7.73 20.93
C SER A 108 -1.57 -9.12 20.63
N LYS A 109 -1.75 -9.59 19.39
CA LYS A 109 -1.22 -10.88 18.92
C LYS A 109 0.23 -10.79 18.42
N GLY A 110 0.85 -9.60 18.41
CA GLY A 110 2.21 -9.38 17.91
C GLY A 110 2.40 -9.71 16.43
N LEU A 111 1.36 -9.53 15.61
CA LEU A 111 1.41 -9.86 14.19
C LEU A 111 2.26 -8.85 13.42
N ASN A 112 3.24 -9.33 12.68
CA ASN A 112 4.16 -8.50 11.91
C ASN A 112 3.60 -8.21 10.51
N ILE A 113 2.71 -7.23 10.40
CA ILE A 113 2.03 -6.85 9.15
C ILE A 113 2.87 -5.84 8.37
N MET A 114 3.33 -4.82 9.05
CA MET A 114 4.22 -3.75 8.56
C MET A 114 5.01 -3.17 9.73
N ASP A 115 5.92 -2.23 9.48
CA ASP A 115 6.61 -1.59 10.60
C ASP A 115 5.62 -0.80 11.50
N LEU A 116 5.99 -0.65 12.76
CA LEU A 116 5.10 -0.07 13.78
C LEU A 116 4.69 1.38 13.43
N THR A 117 5.60 2.16 12.85
CA THR A 117 5.31 3.54 12.44
C THR A 117 4.19 3.58 11.39
N ALA A 118 4.29 2.74 10.36
CA ALA A 118 3.28 2.62 9.32
C ALA A 118 1.93 2.15 9.88
N PHE A 119 1.98 1.14 10.75
CA PHE A 119 0.80 0.54 11.35
C PHE A 119 0.05 1.53 12.23
N THR A 120 0.76 2.25 13.12
CA THR A 120 0.18 3.26 14.00
C THR A 120 -0.40 4.43 13.20
N LEU A 121 0.30 4.87 12.15
CA LEU A 121 -0.19 5.95 11.29
C LEU A 121 -1.53 5.57 10.61
N CYS A 122 -1.67 4.34 10.13
CA CYS A 122 -2.94 3.85 9.58
C CYS A 122 -4.03 3.78 10.65
N GLN A 123 -3.71 3.25 11.85
CA GLN A 123 -4.66 3.15 12.95
C GLN A 123 -5.19 4.51 13.41
N GLU A 124 -4.29 5.50 13.61
CA GLU A 124 -4.66 6.84 14.10
C GLU A 124 -5.50 7.65 13.09
N ASN A 125 -5.43 7.28 11.81
CA ASN A 125 -6.19 7.94 10.75
C ASN A 125 -7.37 7.10 10.23
N ASP A 126 -7.76 6.04 10.93
CA ASP A 126 -8.84 5.12 10.53
C ASP A 126 -8.69 4.60 9.09
N LEU A 127 -7.45 4.44 8.63
CA LEU A 127 -7.10 4.02 7.28
C LEU A 127 -6.96 2.49 7.21
N PRO A 128 -7.89 1.77 6.59
CA PRO A 128 -7.83 0.32 6.49
C PRO A 128 -6.60 -0.17 5.73
N ILE A 129 -6.10 -1.36 6.11
CA ILE A 129 -5.01 -2.03 5.41
C ILE A 129 -5.54 -3.35 4.84
N ILE A 130 -5.24 -3.64 3.57
CA ILE A 130 -5.52 -4.94 2.96
C ILE A 130 -4.18 -5.59 2.59
N VAL A 131 -3.92 -6.78 3.14
CA VAL A 131 -2.74 -7.59 2.82
C VAL A 131 -3.14 -8.72 1.90
N PHE A 132 -2.46 -8.87 0.76
CA PHE A 132 -2.80 -9.88 -0.25
C PHE A 132 -1.58 -10.37 -1.04
N ASP A 133 -1.71 -11.54 -1.67
CA ASP A 133 -0.68 -12.07 -2.58
C ASP A 133 -0.76 -11.37 -3.94
N MET A 134 0.26 -10.55 -4.22
CA MET A 134 0.37 -9.81 -5.48
C MET A 134 0.87 -10.67 -6.67
N ASN A 135 1.49 -11.83 -6.39
CA ASN A 135 2.00 -12.70 -7.44
C ASN A 135 0.89 -13.53 -8.10
N LYS A 136 -0.26 -13.63 -7.44
CA LYS A 136 -1.41 -14.37 -7.98
C LYS A 136 -2.21 -13.47 -8.93
N PRO A 137 -2.22 -13.78 -10.24
CA PRO A 137 -2.94 -12.98 -11.23
C PRO A 137 -4.41 -12.79 -10.87
N GLY A 138 -4.89 -11.56 -11.01
CA GLY A 138 -6.28 -11.19 -10.75
C GLY A 138 -6.63 -10.84 -9.30
N ASN A 139 -5.77 -11.11 -8.31
CA ASN A 139 -6.06 -10.78 -6.91
C ASN A 139 -6.30 -9.29 -6.70
N LEU A 140 -5.43 -8.42 -7.24
CA LEU A 140 -5.62 -6.97 -7.14
C LEU A 140 -6.98 -6.54 -7.72
N LEU A 141 -7.35 -7.06 -8.89
CA LEU A 141 -8.64 -6.75 -9.50
C LEU A 141 -9.81 -7.21 -8.64
N LYS A 142 -9.73 -8.40 -8.05
CA LYS A 142 -10.76 -8.92 -7.13
C LYS A 142 -10.95 -8.01 -5.93
N ILE A 143 -9.86 -7.58 -5.29
CA ILE A 143 -9.91 -6.68 -4.13
C ILE A 143 -10.54 -5.33 -4.50
N ILE A 144 -10.12 -4.73 -5.62
CA ILE A 144 -10.70 -3.46 -6.11
C ILE A 144 -12.21 -3.61 -6.39
N ASN A 145 -12.65 -4.79 -6.80
CA ASN A 145 -14.07 -5.10 -7.00
C ASN A 145 -14.79 -5.54 -5.70
N GLY A 146 -14.16 -5.43 -4.54
CA GLY A 146 -14.77 -5.68 -3.23
C GLY A 146 -14.74 -7.13 -2.75
N SER A 147 -13.97 -8.03 -3.39
CA SER A 147 -13.79 -9.40 -2.88
C SER A 147 -12.94 -9.40 -1.61
N VAL A 148 -13.48 -9.99 -0.55
CA VAL A 148 -12.83 -10.07 0.77
C VAL A 148 -12.09 -11.39 1.03
N ASP A 149 -12.24 -12.37 0.13
CA ASP A 149 -11.72 -13.74 0.27
C ASP A 149 -10.26 -13.92 -0.17
N VAL A 150 -9.70 -12.91 -0.80
CA VAL A 150 -8.35 -12.98 -1.42
C VAL A 150 -7.23 -12.33 -0.58
N GLY A 151 -7.54 -11.89 0.64
CA GLY A 151 -6.58 -11.21 1.51
C GLY A 151 -7.03 -11.17 2.96
N THR A 152 -6.36 -10.36 3.77
CA THR A 152 -6.76 -10.00 5.12
C THR A 152 -7.02 -8.51 5.20
N ILE A 153 -8.15 -8.13 5.79
CA ILE A 153 -8.49 -6.72 6.05
C ILE A 153 -8.17 -6.39 7.50
N ILE A 154 -7.44 -5.30 7.72
CA ILE A 154 -7.19 -4.73 9.04
C ILE A 154 -7.87 -3.37 9.10
N ALA A 155 -8.80 -3.21 10.04
CA ALA A 155 -9.56 -1.98 10.25
C ALA A 155 -10.04 -1.86 11.70
N ASN A 156 -10.49 -0.68 12.13
CA ASN A 156 -11.15 -0.49 13.42
C ASN A 156 -12.56 -1.09 13.44
#